data_e95a66886e07014a1d9202b37bc532c1
#
_entry.id   e95a66886e07014a1d9202b37bc532c1
#
_cell.length_a   1.000
_cell.length_b   1.000
_cell.length_c   1.000
_cell.angle_alpha   90.00
_cell.angle_beta   90.00
_cell.angle_gamma   90.00
#
_symmetry.space_group_name_H-M   'P 1'
#
loop_
_entity.id
_entity.type
_entity.pdbx_description
1 polymer ?
#
loop_
_entity_poly.entity_id
_entity_poly.type
_entity_poly.pdbx_seq_one_letter_code
_entity_poly.pdbx_strand_id
1 'polypeptide(L)'
;RNFPPIIKNLIIINVLCWLASITLPRAFNIDIVELFGLHYWGSEAFKPYQFITYMFLHDTSSVGHLFFNMFGLWMFGKDIELFWGRNKFLIFYFFTGIGAGIIQELVWHIDLSRAAEAFNMYASTKDITLLKPYLTNLTEHTYIPIGRLMELKEQILSSAVTVGASGALFGILLAFAMI
;
A
#
# COMPACT_ATOMS: atom_id res chain seq x y z
N ARG A 1 -10.21 -16.89 -29.52
CA ARG A 1 -8.88 -16.45 -29.10
C ARG A 1 -8.80 -16.68 -27.60
N ASN A 2 -7.94 -17.61 -27.14
CA ASN A 2 -7.89 -17.97 -25.72
C ASN A 2 -7.43 -16.76 -24.89
N PHE A 3 -8.06 -16.55 -23.75
CA PHE A 3 -7.73 -15.49 -22.82
C PHE A 3 -6.30 -15.72 -22.27
N PRO A 4 -5.38 -14.72 -22.28
CA PRO A 4 -4.03 -14.90 -21.81
C PRO A 4 -3.99 -15.40 -20.37
N PRO A 5 -3.23 -16.47 -20.06
CA PRO A 5 -3.38 -17.16 -18.78
C PRO A 5 -2.85 -16.35 -17.59
N ILE A 6 -1.81 -15.51 -17.76
CA ILE A 6 -1.30 -14.72 -16.65
C ILE A 6 -2.31 -13.64 -16.26
N ILE A 7 -2.83 -12.89 -17.25
CA ILE A 7 -3.88 -11.88 -17.00
C ILE A 7 -5.11 -12.51 -16.33
N LYS A 8 -5.56 -13.68 -16.85
CA LYS A 8 -6.69 -14.37 -16.23
C LYS A 8 -6.43 -14.70 -14.77
N ASN A 9 -5.27 -15.26 -14.45
CA ASN A 9 -4.94 -15.67 -13.09
C ASN A 9 -4.77 -14.45 -12.16
N LEU A 10 -4.11 -13.37 -12.64
CA LEU A 10 -3.99 -12.13 -11.88
C LEU A 10 -5.37 -11.55 -11.53
N ILE A 11 -6.30 -11.47 -12.48
CA ILE A 11 -7.66 -10.99 -12.23
C ILE A 11 -8.36 -11.86 -11.17
N ILE A 12 -8.29 -13.20 -11.32
CA ILE A 12 -8.92 -14.12 -10.37
C ILE A 12 -8.34 -13.93 -8.96
N ILE A 13 -7.01 -13.88 -8.83
CA ILE A 13 -6.34 -13.70 -7.53
C ILE A 13 -6.77 -12.38 -6.89
N ASN A 14 -6.78 -11.28 -7.63
CA ASN A 14 -7.18 -9.97 -7.12
C ASN A 14 -8.65 -9.95 -6.65
N VAL A 15 -9.56 -10.56 -7.42
CA VAL A 15 -10.97 -10.68 -7.01
C VAL A 15 -11.11 -11.53 -5.75
N LEU A 16 -10.39 -12.66 -5.65
CA LEU A 16 -10.43 -13.51 -4.46
C LEU A 16 -9.84 -12.79 -3.23
N CYS A 17 -8.72 -12.08 -3.38
CA CYS A 17 -8.15 -11.27 -2.30
C CYS A 17 -9.11 -10.17 -1.85
N TRP A 18 -9.78 -9.49 -2.77
CA TRP A 18 -10.77 -8.48 -2.44
C TRP A 18 -11.98 -9.04 -1.69
N LEU A 19 -12.52 -10.19 -2.14
CA LEU A 19 -13.58 -10.89 -1.41
C LEU A 19 -13.13 -11.32 -0.01
N ALA A 20 -11.89 -11.82 0.13
CA ALA A 20 -11.31 -12.16 1.40
C ALA A 20 -11.17 -10.94 2.32
N SER A 21 -10.77 -9.77 1.78
CA SER A 21 -10.67 -8.52 2.55
C SER A 21 -12.02 -8.01 3.08
N ILE A 22 -13.13 -8.42 2.47
CA ILE A 22 -14.48 -8.10 2.95
C ILE A 22 -14.99 -9.14 3.97
N THR A 23 -14.70 -10.41 3.72
CA THR A 23 -15.33 -11.53 4.46
C THR A 23 -14.58 -11.90 5.73
N LEU A 24 -13.23 -11.93 5.70
CA LEU A 24 -12.43 -12.39 6.84
C LEU A 24 -12.50 -11.46 8.07
N PRO A 25 -12.51 -10.12 7.94
CA PRO A 25 -12.70 -9.26 9.09
C PRO A 25 -14.04 -9.51 9.80
N ARG A 26 -15.10 -9.77 9.02
CA ARG A 26 -16.44 -10.01 9.56
C ARG A 26 -16.61 -11.38 10.21
N ALA A 27 -16.00 -12.42 9.61
CA ALA A 27 -16.16 -13.81 10.06
C ALA A 27 -15.16 -14.20 11.16
N PHE A 28 -13.94 -13.69 11.10
CA PHE A 28 -12.81 -14.14 11.93
C PHE A 28 -12.06 -13.01 12.62
N ASN A 29 -12.48 -11.75 12.45
CA ASN A 29 -11.78 -10.56 12.95
C ASN A 29 -10.31 -10.48 12.46
N ILE A 30 -10.05 -10.92 11.22
CA ILE A 30 -8.74 -10.88 10.59
C ILE A 30 -8.74 -9.77 9.54
N ASP A 31 -7.96 -8.69 9.76
CA ASP A 31 -7.79 -7.64 8.78
C ASP A 31 -6.65 -7.99 7.81
N ILE A 32 -7.01 -8.30 6.56
CA ILE A 32 -6.06 -8.65 5.50
C ILE A 32 -5.25 -7.43 5.05
N VAL A 33 -5.84 -6.24 5.07
CA VAL A 33 -5.12 -5.02 4.67
C VAL A 33 -4.04 -4.70 5.70
N GLU A 34 -4.33 -4.87 6.98
CA GLU A 34 -3.35 -4.70 8.06
C GLU A 34 -2.17 -5.69 7.93
N LEU A 35 -2.45 -6.94 7.55
CA LEU A 35 -1.42 -7.98 7.45
C LEU A 35 -0.59 -7.90 6.16
N PHE A 36 -1.22 -7.59 5.02
CA PHE A 36 -0.64 -7.77 3.69
C PHE A 36 -0.58 -6.50 2.85
N GLY A 37 -1.19 -5.39 3.28
CA GLY A 37 -0.99 -4.07 2.70
C GLY A 37 0.43 -3.58 2.91
N LEU A 38 0.95 -2.75 2.02
CA LEU A 38 2.27 -2.17 2.19
C LEU A 38 2.19 -1.03 3.20
N HIS A 39 2.81 -1.23 4.35
CA HIS A 39 2.97 -0.23 5.40
C HIS A 39 4.30 0.49 5.27
N TYR A 40 4.38 1.73 5.79
CA TYR A 40 5.62 2.47 5.83
C TYR A 40 6.72 1.69 6.56
N TRP A 41 7.91 1.61 5.95
CA TRP A 41 9.05 0.81 6.49
C TRP A 41 9.57 1.24 7.86
N GLY A 42 9.27 2.46 8.32
CA GLY A 42 9.60 2.94 9.67
C GLY A 42 8.56 2.56 10.74
N SER A 43 7.48 1.86 10.39
CA SER A 43 6.43 1.36 11.28
C SER A 43 6.69 -0.09 11.69
N GLU A 44 6.21 -0.49 12.85
CA GLU A 44 6.26 -1.89 13.33
C GLU A 44 5.38 -2.84 12.49
N ALA A 45 4.36 -2.29 11.80
CA ALA A 45 3.46 -3.03 10.93
C ALA A 45 4.13 -3.47 9.61
N PHE A 46 5.25 -2.84 9.21
CA PHE A 46 5.95 -3.17 7.98
C PHE A 46 6.56 -4.58 8.00
N LYS A 47 6.37 -5.30 6.87
CA LYS A 47 7.03 -6.58 6.59
C LYS A 47 7.49 -6.61 5.14
N PRO A 48 8.71 -7.11 4.82
CA PRO A 48 9.26 -7.08 3.46
C PRO A 48 8.39 -7.74 2.37
N TYR A 49 7.61 -8.78 2.73
CA TYR A 49 6.71 -9.44 1.78
C TYR A 49 5.58 -8.53 1.27
N GLN A 50 5.29 -7.46 2.00
CA GLN A 50 4.23 -6.50 1.66
C GLN A 50 4.51 -5.79 0.33
N PHE A 51 5.77 -5.67 -0.12
CA PHE A 51 6.11 -5.19 -1.47
C PHE A 51 5.52 -6.04 -2.60
N ILE A 52 5.11 -7.27 -2.31
CA ILE A 52 4.45 -8.15 -3.27
C ILE A 52 2.96 -8.26 -2.99
N THR A 53 2.59 -8.47 -1.73
CA THR A 53 1.21 -8.80 -1.37
C THR A 53 0.26 -7.63 -1.57
N TYR A 54 0.69 -6.39 -1.35
CA TYR A 54 -0.13 -5.20 -1.53
C TYR A 54 -0.71 -5.06 -2.94
N MET A 55 0.02 -5.58 -3.96
CA MET A 55 -0.38 -5.54 -5.36
C MET A 55 -1.67 -6.32 -5.65
N PHE A 56 -2.06 -7.23 -4.77
CA PHE A 56 -3.25 -8.09 -4.90
C PHE A 56 -4.43 -7.62 -4.04
N LEU A 57 -4.22 -6.66 -3.17
CA LEU A 57 -5.26 -6.10 -2.32
C LEU A 57 -5.90 -4.88 -2.98
N HIS A 58 -7.14 -4.61 -2.63
CA HIS A 58 -7.88 -3.44 -3.12
C HIS A 58 -8.74 -2.85 -2.01
N ASP A 59 -8.95 -1.54 -2.08
CA ASP A 59 -9.85 -0.85 -1.18
C ASP A 59 -11.26 -1.47 -1.25
N THR A 60 -11.78 -1.82 -0.09
CA THR A 60 -13.10 -2.44 0.06
C THR A 60 -14.24 -1.41 0.16
N SER A 61 -13.92 -0.13 0.32
CA SER A 61 -14.90 0.95 0.38
C SER A 61 -15.54 1.22 -0.99
N SER A 62 -14.86 0.87 -2.09
CA SER A 62 -15.31 1.09 -3.45
C SER A 62 -14.99 -0.08 -4.38
N VAL A 63 -16.03 -0.71 -4.94
CA VAL A 63 -15.88 -1.70 -6.02
C VAL A 63 -15.20 -1.09 -7.26
N GLY A 64 -15.32 0.22 -7.46
CA GLY A 64 -14.71 0.92 -8.58
C GLY A 64 -13.19 0.79 -8.62
N HIS A 65 -12.52 0.80 -7.46
CA HIS A 65 -11.07 0.63 -7.40
C HIS A 65 -10.63 -0.72 -7.97
N LEU A 66 -11.25 -1.82 -7.55
CA LEU A 66 -11.00 -3.14 -8.11
C LEU A 66 -11.36 -3.19 -9.60
N PHE A 67 -12.56 -2.69 -9.96
CA PHE A 67 -13.05 -2.75 -11.33
C PHE A 67 -12.10 -2.07 -12.31
N PHE A 68 -11.69 -0.82 -12.05
CA PHE A 68 -10.81 -0.09 -12.97
C PHE A 68 -9.41 -0.69 -13.06
N ASN A 69 -8.87 -1.24 -11.96
CA ASN A 69 -7.60 -1.97 -12.01
C ASN A 69 -7.72 -3.23 -12.88
N MET A 70 -8.74 -4.05 -12.67
CA MET A 70 -8.93 -5.30 -13.43
C MET A 70 -9.29 -5.03 -14.89
N PHE A 71 -10.06 -4.01 -15.17
CA PHE A 71 -10.39 -3.59 -16.52
C PHE A 71 -9.14 -3.11 -17.28
N GLY A 72 -8.32 -2.25 -16.66
CA GLY A 72 -7.06 -1.79 -17.24
C GLY A 72 -6.07 -2.94 -17.47
N LEU A 73 -5.94 -3.83 -16.48
CA LEU A 73 -5.10 -5.02 -16.59
C LEU A 73 -5.55 -5.93 -17.75
N TRP A 74 -6.85 -6.14 -17.89
CA TRP A 74 -7.41 -6.90 -19.00
C TRP A 74 -7.21 -6.18 -20.34
N MET A 75 -7.53 -4.90 -20.43
CA MET A 75 -7.53 -4.15 -21.68
C MET A 75 -6.14 -4.00 -22.26
N PHE A 76 -5.17 -3.61 -21.45
CA PHE A 76 -3.79 -3.33 -21.88
C PHE A 76 -2.85 -4.53 -21.68
N GLY A 77 -2.99 -5.24 -20.56
CA GLY A 77 -2.09 -6.33 -20.22
C GLY A 77 -2.19 -7.53 -21.14
N LYS A 78 -3.40 -7.83 -21.67
CA LYS A 78 -3.60 -8.98 -22.58
C LYS A 78 -2.73 -8.88 -23.86
N ASP A 79 -2.64 -7.70 -24.44
CA ASP A 79 -1.89 -7.51 -25.70
C ASP A 79 -0.39 -7.57 -25.43
N ILE A 80 0.08 -7.06 -24.28
CA ILE A 80 1.47 -7.16 -23.86
C ILE A 80 1.84 -8.63 -23.54
N GLU A 81 0.99 -9.38 -22.81
CA GLU A 81 1.24 -10.81 -22.54
C GLU A 81 1.34 -11.61 -23.85
N LEU A 82 0.46 -11.31 -24.82
CA LEU A 82 0.50 -11.98 -26.13
C LEU A 82 1.75 -11.64 -26.94
N PHE A 83 2.22 -10.39 -26.85
CA PHE A 83 3.36 -9.91 -27.61
C PHE A 83 4.71 -10.30 -26.98
N TRP A 84 4.85 -10.14 -25.65
CA TRP A 84 6.11 -10.44 -24.95
C TRP A 84 6.23 -11.88 -24.46
N GLY A 85 5.09 -12.58 -24.35
CA GLY A 85 4.99 -13.89 -23.72
C GLY A 85 4.87 -13.82 -22.19
N ARG A 86 4.42 -14.93 -21.62
CA ARG A 86 4.04 -15.07 -20.19
C ARG A 86 5.13 -14.64 -19.23
N ASN A 87 6.34 -15.15 -19.41
CA ASN A 87 7.42 -14.94 -18.44
C ASN A 87 7.90 -13.47 -18.40
N LYS A 88 8.07 -12.85 -19.56
CA LYS A 88 8.48 -11.45 -19.63
C LYS A 88 7.41 -10.53 -19.07
N PHE A 89 6.13 -10.79 -19.39
CA PHE A 89 5.02 -10.04 -18.84
C PHE A 89 4.98 -10.13 -17.31
N LEU A 90 5.10 -11.34 -16.74
CA LEU A 90 5.05 -11.55 -15.30
C LEU A 90 6.21 -10.86 -14.57
N ILE A 91 7.44 -10.98 -15.09
CA ILE A 91 8.62 -10.29 -14.55
C ILE A 91 8.39 -8.77 -14.57
N PHE A 92 7.90 -8.23 -15.68
CA PHE A 92 7.63 -6.81 -15.83
C PHE A 92 6.54 -6.32 -14.85
N TYR A 93 5.45 -7.08 -14.70
CA TYR A 93 4.37 -6.80 -13.75
C TYR A 93 4.89 -6.65 -12.32
N PHE A 94 5.66 -7.63 -11.84
CA PHE A 94 6.24 -7.57 -10.51
C PHE A 94 7.31 -6.48 -10.37
N PHE A 95 8.15 -6.31 -11.37
CA PHE A 95 9.18 -5.26 -11.36
C PHE A 95 8.57 -3.86 -11.22
N THR A 96 7.54 -3.56 -12.00
CA THR A 96 6.87 -2.25 -11.96
C THR A 96 6.04 -2.08 -10.69
N GLY A 97 5.38 -3.13 -10.21
CA GLY A 97 4.66 -3.10 -8.95
C GLY A 97 5.58 -2.87 -7.75
N ILE A 98 6.65 -3.65 -7.61
CA ILE A 98 7.64 -3.48 -6.53
C ILE A 98 8.29 -2.09 -6.62
N GLY A 99 8.65 -1.65 -7.84
CA GLY A 99 9.20 -0.31 -8.06
C GLY A 99 8.27 0.80 -7.61
N ALA A 100 6.96 0.69 -7.88
CA ALA A 100 5.96 1.63 -7.39
C ALA A 100 5.86 1.63 -5.86
N GLY A 101 5.93 0.45 -5.23
CA GLY A 101 5.99 0.33 -3.76
C GLY A 101 7.21 1.03 -3.17
N ILE A 102 8.39 0.87 -3.77
CA ILE A 102 9.62 1.55 -3.33
C ILE A 102 9.48 3.07 -3.46
N ILE A 103 8.92 3.57 -4.55
CA ILE A 103 8.67 5.02 -4.73
C ILE A 103 7.70 5.52 -3.66
N GLN A 104 6.63 4.77 -3.37
CA GLN A 104 5.69 5.11 -2.31
C GLN A 104 6.38 5.21 -0.94
N GLU A 105 7.27 4.27 -0.61
CA GLU A 105 8.06 4.29 0.61
C GLU A 105 8.97 5.54 0.70
N LEU A 106 9.60 5.92 -0.40
CA LEU A 106 10.43 7.14 -0.44
C LEU A 106 9.58 8.40 -0.20
N VAL A 107 8.38 8.48 -0.76
CA VAL A 107 7.45 9.59 -0.51
C VAL A 107 7.05 9.64 0.96
N TRP A 108 6.62 8.52 1.52
CA TRP A 108 6.27 8.43 2.94
C TRP A 108 7.45 8.75 3.86
N HIS A 109 8.67 8.32 3.47
CA HIS A 109 9.85 8.64 4.26
C HIS A 109 10.09 10.14 4.39
N ILE A 110 9.85 10.92 3.34
CA ILE A 110 9.98 12.38 3.38
C ILE A 110 8.99 13.00 4.38
N ASP A 111 7.75 12.52 4.40
CA ASP A 111 6.69 13.10 5.23
C ASP A 111 6.72 12.56 6.68
N LEU A 112 6.85 11.25 6.84
CA LEU A 112 6.72 10.59 8.14
C LEU A 112 8.01 10.62 8.98
N SER A 113 9.18 10.77 8.37
CA SER A 113 10.43 10.95 9.13
C SER A 113 10.40 12.22 9.98
N ARG A 114 9.81 13.31 9.48
CA ARG A 114 9.62 14.55 10.22
C ARG A 114 8.69 14.37 11.41
N ALA A 115 7.62 13.60 11.24
CA ALA A 115 6.74 13.24 12.34
C ALA A 115 7.49 12.46 13.40
N ALA A 116 8.17 11.37 13.02
CA ALA A 116 8.95 10.54 13.94
C ALA A 116 10.00 11.36 14.72
N GLU A 117 10.67 12.30 14.05
CA GLU A 117 11.65 13.20 14.63
C GLU A 117 11.03 14.16 15.66
N ALA A 118 9.86 14.75 15.34
CA ALA A 118 9.13 15.62 16.26
C ALA A 118 8.73 14.87 17.55
N PHE A 119 8.25 13.62 17.45
CA PHE A 119 7.95 12.79 18.62
C PHE A 119 9.19 12.46 19.45
N ASN A 120 10.32 12.16 18.80
CA ASN A 120 11.59 11.90 19.49
C ASN A 120 12.11 13.16 20.20
N MET A 121 12.02 14.33 19.56
CA MET A 121 12.41 15.61 20.17
C MET A 121 11.51 15.96 21.35
N TYR A 122 10.19 15.77 21.26
CA TYR A 122 9.30 15.95 22.40
C TYR A 122 9.68 15.05 23.57
N ALA A 123 10.08 13.82 23.32
CA ALA A 123 10.50 12.89 24.38
C ALA A 123 11.63 13.47 25.27
N SER A 124 12.56 14.24 24.66
CA SER A 124 13.71 14.83 25.33
C SER A 124 13.41 16.26 25.87
N THR A 125 12.73 17.10 25.09
CA THR A 125 12.54 18.53 25.38
C THR A 125 11.27 18.84 26.14
N LYS A 126 10.22 17.98 26.03
CA LYS A 126 8.85 18.19 26.49
C LYS A 126 8.17 19.42 25.85
N ASP A 127 8.69 19.89 24.71
CA ASP A 127 8.08 20.99 23.98
C ASP A 127 6.89 20.50 23.15
N ILE A 128 5.69 20.76 23.65
CA ILE A 128 4.43 20.33 23.04
C ILE A 128 4.18 20.97 21.66
N THR A 129 4.85 22.08 21.36
CA THR A 129 4.68 22.77 20.08
C THR A 129 5.13 21.94 18.91
N LEU A 130 6.10 21.04 19.14
CA LEU A 130 6.61 20.08 18.15
C LEU A 130 5.55 19.11 17.63
N LEU A 131 4.55 18.79 18.45
CA LEU A 131 3.50 17.82 18.13
C LEU A 131 2.23 18.44 17.55
N LYS A 132 2.09 19.77 17.59
CA LYS A 132 0.90 20.47 17.07
C LYS A 132 0.58 20.19 15.60
N PRO A 133 1.55 19.98 14.69
CA PRO A 133 1.25 19.61 13.31
C PRO A 133 0.65 18.21 13.13
N TYR A 134 0.83 17.33 14.10
CA TYR A 134 0.50 15.90 14.02
C TYR A 134 -0.66 15.48 14.92
N LEU A 135 -0.92 16.25 15.99
CA LEU A 135 -1.96 15.96 16.97
C LEU A 135 -2.87 17.17 17.18
N THR A 136 -4.17 16.90 17.24
CA THR A 136 -5.19 17.92 17.50
C THR A 136 -5.44 18.10 19.01
N ASN A 137 -6.06 19.24 19.39
CA ASN A 137 -6.49 19.52 20.76
C ASN A 137 -5.37 19.60 21.81
N LEU A 138 -4.13 19.92 21.39
CA LEU A 138 -3.02 20.15 22.30
C LEU A 138 -3.04 21.58 22.85
N THR A 139 -2.91 21.70 24.17
CA THR A 139 -2.69 22.98 24.88
C THR A 139 -1.23 23.07 25.35
N GLU A 140 -0.78 24.26 25.74
CA GLU A 140 0.58 24.44 26.27
C GLU A 140 0.86 23.68 27.57
N HIS A 141 -0.20 23.28 28.28
CA HIS A 141 -0.11 22.52 29.52
C HIS A 141 -0.30 21.01 29.31
N THR A 142 -0.45 20.56 28.05
CA THR A 142 -0.64 19.14 27.74
C THR A 142 0.66 18.39 27.98
N TYR A 143 0.64 17.42 28.88
CA TYR A 143 1.74 16.47 29.09
C TYR A 143 1.36 15.10 28.56
N ILE A 144 2.22 14.53 27.69
CA ILE A 144 2.03 13.20 27.14
C ILE A 144 3.06 12.26 27.79
N PRO A 145 2.63 11.25 28.55
CA PRO A 145 3.52 10.23 29.11
C PRO A 145 4.25 9.47 27.98
N ILE A 146 5.48 8.99 28.25
CA ILE A 146 6.33 8.38 27.24
C ILE A 146 5.67 7.16 26.57
N GLY A 147 4.95 6.32 27.33
CA GLY A 147 4.22 5.17 26.78
C GLY A 147 3.16 5.62 25.77
N ARG A 148 2.33 6.62 26.14
CA ARG A 148 1.30 7.15 25.23
C ARG A 148 1.90 7.87 24.02
N LEU A 149 3.05 8.53 24.19
CA LEU A 149 3.78 9.17 23.12
C LEU A 149 4.22 8.16 22.04
N MET A 150 4.75 7.01 22.48
CA MET A 150 5.20 5.94 21.58
C MET A 150 4.02 5.31 20.84
N GLU A 151 2.89 5.07 21.53
CA GLU A 151 1.66 4.59 20.88
C GLU A 151 1.15 5.55 19.82
N LEU A 152 1.10 6.85 20.11
CA LEU A 152 0.64 7.87 19.16
C LEU A 152 1.58 7.98 17.95
N LYS A 153 2.89 7.92 18.19
CA LYS A 153 3.88 7.88 17.12
C LYS A 153 3.63 6.68 16.20
N GLU A 154 3.52 5.48 16.78
CA GLU A 154 3.28 4.27 15.99
C GLU A 154 1.94 4.31 15.25
N GLN A 155 0.87 4.82 15.87
CA GLN A 155 -0.41 5.03 15.19
C GLN A 155 -0.29 5.92 13.94
N ILE A 156 0.52 6.97 14.00
CA ILE A 156 0.76 7.85 12.85
C ILE A 156 1.58 7.12 11.78
N LEU A 157 2.65 6.43 12.16
CA LEU A 157 3.51 5.73 11.20
C LEU A 157 2.79 4.55 10.53
N SER A 158 2.01 3.78 11.29
CA SER A 158 1.28 2.61 10.79
C SER A 158 0.02 2.97 10.00
N SER A 159 -0.49 4.21 10.13
CA SER A 159 -1.64 4.68 9.34
C SER A 159 -1.32 4.79 7.84
N ALA A 160 -0.04 4.90 7.48
CA ALA A 160 0.41 4.90 6.10
C ALA A 160 0.40 3.46 5.55
N VAL A 161 -0.65 3.12 4.84
CA VAL A 161 -0.83 1.83 4.17
C VAL A 161 -1.31 2.03 2.74
N THR A 162 -0.78 1.26 1.79
CA THR A 162 -1.26 1.25 0.41
C THR A 162 -1.60 -0.15 -0.07
N VAL A 163 -2.55 -0.21 -1.00
CA VAL A 163 -3.04 -1.42 -1.65
C VAL A 163 -3.34 -1.14 -3.12
N GLY A 164 -3.24 -2.16 -3.97
CA GLY A 164 -3.69 -2.10 -5.35
C GLY A 164 -2.67 -2.51 -6.39
N ALA A 165 -3.18 -3.00 -7.51
CA ALA A 165 -2.40 -3.34 -8.70
C ALA A 165 -2.00 -2.10 -9.53
N SER A 166 -2.45 -0.90 -9.15
CA SER A 166 -2.29 0.33 -9.94
C SER A 166 -0.84 0.67 -10.27
N GLY A 167 0.09 0.44 -9.34
CA GLY A 167 1.52 0.64 -9.59
C GLY A 167 2.05 -0.19 -10.76
N ALA A 168 1.72 -1.49 -10.79
CA ALA A 168 2.05 -2.36 -11.92
C ALA A 168 1.27 -1.96 -13.19
N LEU A 169 0.02 -1.54 -13.05
CA LEU A 169 -0.82 -1.11 -14.16
C LEU A 169 -0.27 0.13 -14.87
N PHE A 170 0.26 1.12 -14.15
CA PHE A 170 0.93 2.27 -14.79
C PHE A 170 2.13 1.85 -15.62
N GLY A 171 2.92 0.87 -15.15
CA GLY A 171 3.99 0.28 -15.95
C GLY A 171 3.47 -0.40 -17.22
N ILE A 172 2.38 -1.15 -17.12
CA ILE A 172 1.70 -1.80 -18.25
C ILE A 172 1.19 -0.77 -19.27
N LEU A 173 0.59 0.32 -18.81
CA LEU A 173 0.11 1.41 -19.66
C LEU A 173 1.27 2.06 -20.43
N LEU A 174 2.41 2.30 -19.77
CA LEU A 174 3.59 2.83 -20.42
C LEU A 174 4.13 1.85 -21.48
N ALA A 175 4.25 0.57 -21.15
CA ALA A 175 4.70 -0.44 -22.08
C ALA A 175 3.75 -0.57 -23.29
N PHE A 176 2.45 -0.49 -23.08
CA PHE A 176 1.43 -0.53 -24.13
C PHE A 176 1.57 0.67 -25.09
N ALA A 177 1.88 1.86 -24.57
CA ALA A 177 2.07 3.06 -25.37
C ALA A 177 3.35 2.99 -26.26
N MET A 178 4.26 2.06 -25.97
CA MET A 178 5.52 1.88 -26.69
C MET A 178 5.51 0.74 -27.74
N ILE A 179 4.42 -0.01 -27.85
CA ILE A 179 4.20 -1.09 -28.80
C ILE A 179 3.37 -0.61 -30.00
#